data_de1e56f7c11f00678a99cca7ac82b20c
#
_entry.id   de1e56f7c11f00678a99cca7ac82b20c
#
_cell.length_a   1.000
_cell.length_b   1.000
_cell.length_c   1.000
_cell.angle_alpha   90.00
_cell.angle_beta   90.00
_cell.angle_gamma   90.00
#
_symmetry.space_group_name_H-M   'P 1'
#
loop_
_entity.id
_entity.type
_entity.pdbx_description
1 polymer ?
#
loop_
_entity_poly.entity_id
_entity_poly.type
_entity_poly.pdbx_seq_one_letter_code
_entity_poly.pdbx_strand_id
1 'polypeptide(L)'
;MTPDGAVDYDGAATLAAYLVDDMRSEGLVVSGTTGEAPTTTDAEKQRLIEVVKDAVGDRASVVAGVGTNITAHSVELAKQAERAGADGLLVVSPYYSKPAQDALAAHFTAIADSTGLPMLIYDIPGRTAVALATDTLVGLAGHPRIVGIKDAKGDIAASSAVIARTDLAYYSGDDPMTLPLLSVGGIGIISVTAHVVGPRISAMLDAFADGNNAEARQHHLSMLPVNVGLFRNQAAVMTKAAMDLLGLPGGGVRGPLLPASEAERSTLTDDLTAGGVKLPAAGEARATSMNGATL
;
A
#
# COMPACT_ATOMS: atom_id res chain seq x y z
N MET A 1 -14.55 6.88 -2.14
CA MET A 1 -15.99 6.53 -2.10
C MET A 1 -16.80 7.80 -2.29
N THR A 2 -17.91 7.73 -3.00
CA THR A 2 -18.91 8.81 -3.10
C THR A 2 -19.66 8.94 -1.77
N PRO A 3 -20.43 10.03 -1.53
CA PRO A 3 -21.18 10.21 -0.28
C PRO A 3 -22.21 9.11 0.02
N ASP A 4 -22.72 8.43 -1.01
CA ASP A 4 -23.65 7.31 -0.89
C ASP A 4 -22.93 5.94 -0.74
N GLY A 5 -21.59 5.94 -0.65
CA GLY A 5 -20.77 4.76 -0.43
C GLY A 5 -20.44 3.96 -1.68
N ALA A 6 -20.74 4.42 -2.89
CA ALA A 6 -20.27 3.81 -4.12
C ALA A 6 -18.75 4.06 -4.32
N VAL A 7 -18.08 3.27 -5.16
CA VAL A 7 -16.69 3.53 -5.54
C VAL A 7 -16.65 4.73 -6.49
N ASP A 8 -15.83 5.72 -6.15
CA ASP A 8 -15.54 6.88 -6.99
C ASP A 8 -14.41 6.52 -7.96
N TYR A 9 -14.75 6.04 -9.13
CA TYR A 9 -13.78 5.62 -10.15
C TYR A 9 -13.03 6.79 -10.77
N ASP A 10 -13.67 7.94 -10.97
CA ASP A 10 -13.03 9.14 -11.50
C ASP A 10 -12.03 9.72 -10.48
N GLY A 11 -12.42 9.73 -9.21
CA GLY A 11 -11.52 10.08 -8.12
C GLY A 11 -10.34 9.11 -7.99
N ALA A 12 -10.57 7.80 -8.22
CA ALA A 12 -9.51 6.80 -8.22
C ALA A 12 -8.51 7.02 -9.37
N ALA A 13 -8.98 7.34 -10.57
CA ALA A 13 -8.13 7.70 -11.71
C ALA A 13 -7.29 8.95 -11.43
N THR A 14 -7.92 10.00 -10.91
CA THR A 14 -7.26 11.26 -10.53
C THR A 14 -6.19 11.02 -9.47
N LEU A 15 -6.51 10.25 -8.42
CA LEU A 15 -5.57 9.93 -7.35
C LEU A 15 -4.40 9.07 -7.87
N ALA A 16 -4.66 8.11 -8.75
CA ALA A 16 -3.62 7.28 -9.36
C ALA A 16 -2.62 8.13 -10.15
N ALA A 17 -3.10 9.04 -10.99
CA ALA A 17 -2.25 9.97 -11.73
C ALA A 17 -1.40 10.84 -10.78
N TYR A 18 -2.01 11.43 -9.75
CA TYR A 18 -1.31 12.20 -8.73
C TYR A 18 -0.21 11.40 -8.03
N LEU A 19 -0.49 10.16 -7.64
CA LEU A 19 0.48 9.31 -6.95
C LEU A 19 1.70 9.00 -7.82
N VAL A 20 1.51 8.85 -9.12
CA VAL A 20 2.59 8.58 -10.07
C VAL A 20 3.34 9.87 -10.43
N ASP A 21 2.62 10.90 -10.84
CA ASP A 21 3.21 12.08 -11.46
C ASP A 21 3.78 13.06 -10.42
N ASP A 22 3.06 13.29 -9.30
CA ASP A 22 3.47 14.23 -8.26
C ASP A 22 4.17 13.53 -7.10
N MET A 23 3.72 12.33 -6.71
CA MET A 23 4.27 11.59 -5.57
C MET A 23 5.37 10.60 -5.96
N ARG A 24 5.73 10.49 -7.25
CA ARG A 24 6.82 9.65 -7.78
C ARG A 24 6.69 8.18 -7.43
N SER A 25 5.47 7.66 -7.38
CA SER A 25 5.26 6.23 -7.16
C SER A 25 5.55 5.45 -8.44
N GLU A 26 6.46 4.48 -8.38
CA GLU A 26 6.79 3.58 -9.49
C GLU A 26 5.79 2.44 -9.65
N GLY A 27 4.95 2.23 -8.63
CA GLY A 27 3.90 1.23 -8.63
C GLY A 27 2.79 1.57 -7.65
N LEU A 28 1.58 1.12 -7.97
CA LEU A 28 0.39 1.34 -7.15
C LEU A 28 -0.22 0.00 -6.72
N VAL A 29 -0.52 -0.13 -5.43
CA VAL A 29 -1.29 -1.28 -4.93
C VAL A 29 -2.77 -0.91 -4.92
N VAL A 30 -3.54 -1.54 -5.79
CA VAL A 30 -5.01 -1.42 -5.84
C VAL A 30 -5.63 -2.50 -4.95
N SER A 31 -6.68 -2.15 -4.22
CA SER A 31 -7.37 -3.06 -3.30
C SER A 31 -6.46 -3.65 -2.19
N GLY A 32 -5.50 -2.84 -1.70
CA GLY A 32 -4.77 -3.12 -0.47
C GLY A 32 -5.60 -2.75 0.78
N THR A 33 -4.98 -2.78 1.95
CA THR A 33 -5.62 -2.39 3.23
C THR A 33 -6.14 -0.95 3.20
N THR A 34 -5.31 -0.01 2.71
CA THR A 34 -5.68 1.40 2.58
C THR A 34 -6.78 1.62 1.55
N GLY A 35 -6.84 0.77 0.51
CA GLY A 35 -7.90 0.75 -0.50
C GLY A 35 -9.17 0.02 -0.06
N GLU A 36 -9.36 -0.23 1.24
CA GLU A 36 -10.57 -0.86 1.81
C GLU A 36 -10.95 -2.21 1.16
N ALA A 37 -9.97 -3.05 0.84
CA ALA A 37 -10.20 -4.36 0.23
C ALA A 37 -11.32 -5.20 0.90
N PRO A 38 -11.50 -5.20 2.24
CA PRO A 38 -12.57 -5.98 2.88
C PRO A 38 -13.99 -5.51 2.58
N THR A 39 -14.18 -4.25 2.16
CA THR A 39 -15.50 -3.63 1.97
C THR A 39 -15.86 -3.40 0.51
N THR A 40 -14.96 -3.73 -0.42
CA THR A 40 -15.20 -3.69 -1.86
C THR A 40 -15.59 -5.07 -2.39
N THR A 41 -16.54 -5.10 -3.32
CA THR A 41 -16.94 -6.32 -4.04
C THR A 41 -15.87 -6.73 -5.07
N ASP A 42 -15.93 -7.97 -5.55
CA ASP A 42 -14.98 -8.45 -6.57
C ASP A 42 -15.10 -7.67 -7.88
N ALA A 43 -16.33 -7.30 -8.28
CA ALA A 43 -16.57 -6.46 -9.46
C ALA A 43 -15.96 -5.06 -9.31
N GLU A 44 -16.07 -4.45 -8.11
CA GLU A 44 -15.45 -3.16 -7.84
C GLU A 44 -13.91 -3.25 -7.86
N LYS A 45 -13.33 -4.33 -7.32
CA LYS A 45 -11.88 -4.58 -7.37
C LYS A 45 -11.39 -4.68 -8.82
N GLN A 46 -12.10 -5.46 -9.65
CA GLN A 46 -11.77 -5.57 -11.06
C GLN A 46 -11.81 -4.21 -11.74
N ARG A 47 -12.91 -3.48 -11.58
CA ARG A 47 -13.07 -2.19 -12.22
C ARG A 47 -12.04 -1.16 -11.75
N LEU A 48 -11.65 -1.19 -10.48
CA LEU A 48 -10.57 -0.34 -9.95
C LEU A 48 -9.22 -0.63 -10.61
N ILE A 49 -8.88 -1.90 -10.84
CA ILE A 49 -7.65 -2.27 -11.55
C ILE A 49 -7.66 -1.69 -12.97
N GLU A 50 -8.75 -1.89 -13.72
CA GLU A 50 -8.92 -1.38 -15.07
C GLU A 50 -8.76 0.15 -15.12
N VAL A 51 -9.48 0.87 -14.25
CA VAL A 51 -9.46 2.34 -14.18
C VAL A 51 -8.07 2.88 -13.82
N VAL A 52 -7.41 2.27 -12.85
CA VAL A 52 -6.06 2.69 -12.44
C VAL A 52 -5.05 2.39 -13.55
N LYS A 53 -5.14 1.21 -14.20
CA LYS A 53 -4.27 0.85 -15.33
C LYS A 53 -4.45 1.81 -16.50
N ASP A 54 -5.68 2.16 -16.85
CA ASP A 54 -5.98 3.15 -17.89
C ASP A 54 -5.40 4.54 -17.51
N ALA A 55 -5.52 4.95 -16.24
CA ALA A 55 -5.04 6.26 -15.80
C ALA A 55 -3.52 6.40 -15.79
N VAL A 56 -2.78 5.35 -15.43
CA VAL A 56 -1.31 5.40 -15.30
C VAL A 56 -0.58 4.89 -16.55
N GLY A 57 -1.18 4.02 -17.34
CA GLY A 57 -0.56 3.41 -18.52
C GLY A 57 0.73 2.66 -18.16
N ASP A 58 1.81 2.95 -18.89
CA ASP A 58 3.13 2.36 -18.68
C ASP A 58 4.00 3.16 -17.70
N ARG A 59 3.47 4.23 -17.07
CA ARG A 59 4.22 5.09 -16.14
C ARG A 59 4.44 4.45 -14.77
N ALA A 60 3.62 3.48 -14.40
CA ALA A 60 3.74 2.76 -13.14
C ALA A 60 3.14 1.36 -13.23
N SER A 61 3.67 0.44 -12.43
CA SER A 61 3.11 -0.90 -12.29
C SER A 61 1.83 -0.87 -11.43
N VAL A 62 0.82 -1.66 -11.81
CA VAL A 62 -0.41 -1.84 -11.04
C VAL A 62 -0.42 -3.23 -10.40
N VAL A 63 -0.31 -3.26 -9.08
CA VAL A 63 -0.29 -4.50 -8.28
C VAL A 63 -1.64 -4.68 -7.61
N ALA A 64 -2.30 -5.80 -7.83
CA ALA A 64 -3.62 -6.08 -7.28
C ALA A 64 -3.54 -6.78 -5.92
N GLY A 65 -4.20 -6.24 -4.91
CA GLY A 65 -4.44 -6.91 -3.63
C GLY A 65 -5.52 -7.98 -3.78
N VAL A 66 -5.12 -9.26 -3.70
CA VAL A 66 -6.01 -10.41 -3.94
C VAL A 66 -6.09 -11.38 -2.75
N GLY A 67 -5.33 -11.12 -1.68
CA GLY A 67 -5.31 -11.98 -0.50
C GLY A 67 -6.62 -11.90 0.30
N THR A 68 -7.18 -13.07 0.60
CA THR A 68 -8.31 -13.25 1.53
C THR A 68 -8.03 -14.40 2.48
N ASN A 69 -8.92 -14.65 3.42
CA ASN A 69 -8.84 -15.82 4.30
C ASN A 69 -9.42 -17.10 3.69
N ILE A 70 -9.80 -17.09 2.41
CA ILE A 70 -10.31 -18.24 1.65
C ILE A 70 -9.42 -18.45 0.43
N THR A 71 -8.67 -19.56 0.38
CA THR A 71 -7.73 -19.84 -0.72
C THR A 71 -8.41 -19.82 -2.08
N ALA A 72 -9.55 -20.49 -2.23
CA ALA A 72 -10.29 -20.54 -3.50
C ALA A 72 -10.71 -19.14 -3.97
N HIS A 73 -11.15 -18.27 -3.06
CA HIS A 73 -11.53 -16.90 -3.40
C HIS A 73 -10.32 -16.07 -3.83
N SER A 74 -9.19 -16.21 -3.13
CA SER A 74 -7.94 -15.54 -3.52
C SER A 74 -7.44 -15.99 -4.91
N VAL A 75 -7.60 -17.26 -5.26
CA VAL A 75 -7.32 -17.79 -6.60
C VAL A 75 -8.21 -17.14 -7.67
N GLU A 76 -9.51 -17.00 -7.40
CA GLU A 76 -10.42 -16.35 -8.36
C GLU A 76 -10.13 -14.85 -8.51
N LEU A 77 -9.81 -14.14 -7.40
CA LEU A 77 -9.38 -12.75 -7.46
C LEU A 77 -8.05 -12.56 -8.21
N ALA A 78 -7.10 -13.51 -8.07
CA ALA A 78 -5.83 -13.48 -8.80
C ALA A 78 -6.06 -13.59 -10.32
N LYS A 79 -6.88 -14.55 -10.75
CA LYS A 79 -7.27 -14.72 -12.17
C LYS A 79 -8.04 -13.50 -12.69
N GLN A 80 -8.88 -12.90 -11.87
CA GLN A 80 -9.63 -11.70 -12.22
C GLN A 80 -8.67 -10.51 -12.39
N ALA A 81 -7.70 -10.35 -11.50
CA ALA A 81 -6.68 -9.30 -11.59
C ALA A 81 -5.83 -9.44 -12.86
N GLU A 82 -5.41 -10.64 -13.22
CA GLU A 82 -4.70 -10.91 -14.48
C GLU A 82 -5.53 -10.50 -15.70
N ARG A 83 -6.81 -10.87 -15.74
CA ARG A 83 -7.72 -10.46 -16.85
C ARG A 83 -7.97 -8.96 -16.90
N ALA A 84 -7.93 -8.28 -15.75
CA ALA A 84 -8.10 -6.83 -15.64
C ALA A 84 -6.80 -6.04 -15.99
N GLY A 85 -5.69 -6.73 -16.29
CA GLY A 85 -4.44 -6.11 -16.72
C GLY A 85 -3.52 -5.69 -15.59
N ALA A 86 -3.64 -6.26 -14.39
CA ALA A 86 -2.66 -6.04 -13.33
C ALA A 86 -1.27 -6.57 -13.75
N ASP A 87 -0.21 -5.90 -13.29
CA ASP A 87 1.17 -6.27 -13.57
C ASP A 87 1.74 -7.25 -12.51
N GLY A 88 1.09 -7.37 -11.36
CA GLY A 88 1.47 -8.26 -10.27
C GLY A 88 0.41 -8.40 -9.20
N LEU A 89 0.66 -9.27 -8.25
CA LEU A 89 -0.26 -9.58 -7.16
C LEU A 89 0.37 -9.24 -5.80
N LEU A 90 -0.45 -8.73 -4.87
CA LEU A 90 -0.12 -8.63 -3.45
C LEU A 90 -1.07 -9.52 -2.65
N VAL A 91 -0.52 -10.51 -1.95
CA VAL A 91 -1.30 -11.51 -1.23
C VAL A 91 -1.03 -11.42 0.26
N VAL A 92 -1.99 -10.90 1.02
CA VAL A 92 -1.91 -10.89 2.48
C VAL A 92 -2.14 -12.29 3.03
N SER A 93 -1.45 -12.64 4.12
CA SER A 93 -1.68 -13.90 4.83
C SER A 93 -3.15 -14.05 5.23
N PRO A 94 -3.73 -15.26 5.18
CA PRO A 94 -5.10 -15.50 5.65
C PRO A 94 -5.29 -14.97 7.07
N TYR A 95 -6.23 -14.07 7.24
CA TYR A 95 -6.55 -13.44 8.51
C TYR A 95 -7.63 -14.21 9.27
N TYR A 96 -7.73 -14.00 10.58
CA TYR A 96 -8.72 -14.56 11.50
C TYR A 96 -8.51 -16.04 11.86
N SER A 97 -8.38 -16.95 10.87
CA SER A 97 -8.32 -18.42 11.07
C SER A 97 -6.98 -18.94 11.59
N LYS A 98 -5.90 -18.13 11.57
CA LYS A 98 -4.55 -18.46 12.05
C LYS A 98 -4.05 -19.82 11.54
N PRO A 99 -3.91 -20.04 10.23
CA PRO A 99 -3.46 -21.32 9.69
C PRO A 99 -2.05 -21.70 10.16
N ALA A 100 -1.75 -23.01 10.22
CA ALA A 100 -0.39 -23.49 10.44
C ALA A 100 0.52 -23.15 9.25
N GLN A 101 1.85 -23.21 9.44
CA GLN A 101 2.83 -22.75 8.46
C GLN A 101 2.78 -23.54 7.13
N ASP A 102 2.54 -24.82 7.17
CA ASP A 102 2.34 -25.67 6.00
C ASP A 102 1.06 -25.30 5.22
N ALA A 103 -0.02 -24.96 5.92
CA ALA A 103 -1.25 -24.47 5.30
C ALA A 103 -1.06 -23.07 4.69
N LEU A 104 -0.27 -22.19 5.32
CA LEU A 104 0.11 -20.89 4.74
C LEU A 104 0.95 -21.10 3.46
N ALA A 105 1.92 -22.01 3.48
CA ALA A 105 2.71 -22.33 2.29
C ALA A 105 1.82 -22.85 1.15
N ALA A 106 0.92 -23.77 1.43
CA ALA A 106 -0.02 -24.30 0.45
C ALA A 106 -0.96 -23.20 -0.11
N HIS A 107 -1.43 -22.27 0.74
CA HIS A 107 -2.25 -21.15 0.33
C HIS A 107 -1.53 -20.24 -0.69
N PHE A 108 -0.32 -19.80 -0.39
CA PHE A 108 0.45 -18.93 -1.29
C PHE A 108 0.83 -19.64 -2.59
N THR A 109 1.24 -20.91 -2.51
CA THR A 109 1.54 -21.72 -3.70
C THR A 109 0.34 -21.86 -4.62
N ALA A 110 -0.85 -22.19 -4.07
CA ALA A 110 -2.07 -22.32 -4.87
C ALA A 110 -2.45 -21.02 -5.60
N ILE A 111 -2.23 -19.86 -4.99
CA ILE A 111 -2.48 -18.56 -5.62
C ILE A 111 -1.43 -18.29 -6.70
N ALA A 112 -0.16 -18.49 -6.40
CA ALA A 112 0.93 -18.29 -7.35
C ALA A 112 0.83 -19.20 -8.58
N ASP A 113 0.35 -20.44 -8.41
CA ASP A 113 0.10 -21.38 -9.51
C ASP A 113 -1.08 -21.00 -10.41
N SER A 114 -1.98 -20.14 -9.93
CA SER A 114 -3.26 -19.86 -10.61
C SER A 114 -3.15 -18.85 -11.75
N THR A 115 -2.06 -18.09 -11.86
CA THR A 115 -1.84 -17.04 -12.88
C THR A 115 -0.38 -17.02 -13.36
N GLY A 116 -0.11 -16.23 -14.42
CA GLY A 116 1.24 -15.94 -14.89
C GLY A 116 1.94 -14.79 -14.17
N LEU A 117 1.22 -14.07 -13.30
CA LEU A 117 1.70 -12.83 -12.70
C LEU A 117 2.73 -13.07 -11.57
N PRO A 118 3.72 -12.17 -11.42
CA PRO A 118 4.58 -12.16 -10.24
C PRO A 118 3.75 -11.79 -8.98
N MET A 119 4.12 -12.36 -7.85
CA MET A 119 3.40 -12.23 -6.59
C MET A 119 4.32 -11.78 -5.46
N LEU A 120 3.86 -10.78 -4.71
CA LEU A 120 4.42 -10.38 -3.42
C LEU A 120 3.57 -10.96 -2.29
N ILE A 121 4.22 -11.58 -1.32
CA ILE A 121 3.60 -11.97 -0.06
C ILE A 121 3.49 -10.74 0.83
N TYR A 122 2.37 -10.58 1.54
CA TYR A 122 2.20 -9.53 2.53
C TYR A 122 2.09 -10.14 3.93
N ASP A 123 3.15 -9.97 4.73
CA ASP A 123 3.23 -10.44 6.11
C ASP A 123 2.96 -9.29 7.09
N ILE A 124 1.78 -9.30 7.71
CA ILE A 124 1.32 -8.30 8.66
C ILE A 124 0.61 -8.93 9.86
N PRO A 125 1.33 -9.56 10.78
CA PRO A 125 0.74 -10.32 11.90
C PRO A 125 -0.12 -9.47 12.84
N GLY A 126 0.12 -8.15 12.91
CA GLY A 126 -0.75 -7.23 13.64
C GLY A 126 -2.20 -7.18 13.14
N ARG A 127 -2.45 -7.59 11.89
CA ARG A 127 -3.80 -7.67 11.29
C ARG A 127 -4.25 -9.11 11.05
N THR A 128 -3.34 -9.99 10.66
CA THR A 128 -3.67 -11.38 10.33
C THR A 128 -3.66 -12.31 11.53
N ALA A 129 -3.06 -11.88 12.64
CA ALA A 129 -2.86 -12.64 13.88
C ALA A 129 -1.97 -13.88 13.72
N VAL A 130 -1.28 -14.01 12.57
CA VAL A 130 -0.27 -15.04 12.32
C VAL A 130 0.87 -14.45 11.50
N ALA A 131 2.11 -14.68 11.94
CA ALA A 131 3.31 -14.34 11.19
C ALA A 131 3.78 -15.51 10.34
N LEU A 132 4.41 -15.23 9.22
CA LEU A 132 5.14 -16.24 8.44
C LEU A 132 6.49 -16.52 9.11
N ALA A 133 6.78 -17.80 9.34
CA ALA A 133 8.07 -18.23 9.85
C ALA A 133 9.15 -18.07 8.76
N THR A 134 10.38 -17.83 9.19
CA THR A 134 11.54 -17.70 8.28
C THR A 134 11.65 -18.89 7.33
N ASP A 135 11.55 -20.12 7.83
CA ASP A 135 11.68 -21.32 6.99
C ASP A 135 10.51 -21.49 6.00
N THR A 136 9.32 -21.02 6.34
CA THR A 136 8.16 -20.98 5.42
C THR A 136 8.46 -20.03 4.26
N LEU A 137 8.94 -18.82 4.53
CA LEU A 137 9.31 -17.84 3.51
C LEU A 137 10.45 -18.33 2.63
N VAL A 138 11.48 -18.95 3.22
CA VAL A 138 12.59 -19.55 2.47
C VAL A 138 12.10 -20.69 1.56
N GLY A 139 11.17 -21.52 2.03
CA GLY A 139 10.56 -22.56 1.20
C GLY A 139 9.76 -21.99 0.02
N LEU A 140 8.98 -20.93 0.27
CA LEU A 140 8.19 -20.24 -0.75
C LEU A 140 9.05 -19.51 -1.79
N ALA A 141 10.26 -19.07 -1.43
CA ALA A 141 11.21 -18.43 -2.35
C ALA A 141 11.63 -19.33 -3.52
N GLY A 142 11.48 -20.65 -3.40
CA GLY A 142 11.69 -21.59 -4.50
C GLY A 142 10.62 -21.54 -5.61
N HIS A 143 9.51 -20.86 -5.40
CA HIS A 143 8.45 -20.73 -6.40
C HIS A 143 8.73 -19.58 -7.37
N PRO A 144 8.76 -19.81 -8.70
CA PRO A 144 9.23 -18.81 -9.68
C PRO A 144 8.38 -17.54 -9.77
N ARG A 145 7.13 -17.57 -9.31
CA ARG A 145 6.24 -16.40 -9.31
C ARG A 145 6.20 -15.67 -7.98
N ILE A 146 6.74 -16.23 -6.90
CA ILE A 146 6.86 -15.55 -5.62
C ILE A 146 8.17 -14.77 -5.63
N VAL A 147 8.08 -13.47 -5.94
CA VAL A 147 9.26 -12.65 -6.24
C VAL A 147 9.67 -11.72 -5.10
N GLY A 148 8.84 -11.59 -4.06
CA GLY A 148 9.19 -10.70 -2.95
C GLY A 148 8.16 -10.68 -1.83
N ILE A 149 8.44 -9.82 -0.86
CA ILE A 149 7.68 -9.68 0.37
C ILE A 149 7.42 -8.19 0.66
N LYS A 150 6.18 -7.87 1.00
CA LYS A 150 5.84 -6.67 1.74
C LYS A 150 5.86 -7.04 3.22
N ASP A 151 6.88 -6.58 3.94
CA ASP A 151 7.09 -6.90 5.35
C ASP A 151 6.55 -5.78 6.26
N ALA A 152 5.54 -6.09 7.03
CA ALA A 152 5.00 -5.24 8.09
C ALA A 152 4.98 -5.99 9.44
N LYS A 153 5.92 -6.90 9.63
CA LYS A 153 6.09 -7.67 10.86
C LYS A 153 6.87 -6.89 11.93
N GLY A 154 7.78 -6.01 11.51
CA GLY A 154 8.61 -5.23 12.41
C GLY A 154 9.75 -6.01 13.08
N ASP A 155 10.06 -7.22 12.60
CA ASP A 155 11.14 -8.07 13.09
C ASP A 155 12.32 -8.08 12.10
N ILE A 156 13.22 -7.11 12.25
CA ILE A 156 14.40 -6.96 11.38
C ILE A 156 15.31 -8.18 11.42
N ALA A 157 15.41 -8.86 12.57
CA ALA A 157 16.24 -10.07 12.67
C ALA A 157 15.68 -11.22 11.84
N ALA A 158 14.36 -11.44 11.88
CA ALA A 158 13.69 -12.44 11.04
C ALA A 158 13.78 -12.06 9.55
N SER A 159 13.60 -10.77 9.20
CA SER A 159 13.73 -10.29 7.81
C SER A 159 15.14 -10.52 7.29
N SER A 160 16.18 -10.18 8.09
CA SER A 160 17.60 -10.45 7.74
C SER A 160 17.86 -11.93 7.48
N ALA A 161 17.26 -12.83 8.29
CA ALA A 161 17.46 -14.28 8.14
C ALA A 161 16.82 -14.83 6.83
N VAL A 162 15.76 -14.21 6.32
CA VAL A 162 15.18 -14.57 5.01
C VAL A 162 16.00 -13.96 3.88
N ILE A 163 16.35 -12.67 3.96
CA ILE A 163 17.16 -11.95 2.96
C ILE A 163 18.50 -12.67 2.73
N ALA A 164 19.16 -13.12 3.80
CA ALA A 164 20.44 -13.83 3.70
C ALA A 164 20.33 -15.22 3.03
N ARG A 165 19.13 -15.78 2.86
CA ARG A 165 18.90 -17.16 2.38
C ARG A 165 18.12 -17.21 1.07
N THR A 166 17.67 -16.07 0.54
CA THR A 166 16.78 -16.01 -0.64
C THR A 166 17.08 -14.77 -1.48
N ASP A 167 16.63 -14.79 -2.74
CA ASP A 167 16.67 -13.65 -3.65
C ASP A 167 15.32 -12.87 -3.65
N LEU A 168 14.46 -13.07 -2.64
CA LEU A 168 13.19 -12.36 -2.56
C LEU A 168 13.42 -10.85 -2.38
N ALA A 169 12.76 -10.05 -3.20
CA ALA A 169 12.70 -8.61 -3.05
C ALA A 169 11.96 -8.23 -1.76
N TYR A 170 12.64 -7.56 -0.83
CA TYR A 170 12.06 -7.17 0.46
C TYR A 170 11.66 -5.71 0.45
N TYR A 171 10.36 -5.45 0.55
CA TYR A 171 9.78 -4.11 0.67
C TYR A 171 9.25 -3.89 2.09
N SER A 172 9.53 -2.72 2.66
CA SER A 172 8.85 -2.32 3.90
C SER A 172 7.35 -2.16 3.65
N GLY A 173 6.55 -2.72 4.52
CA GLY A 173 5.11 -2.47 4.59
C GLY A 173 4.72 -1.52 5.73
N ASP A 174 5.72 -1.03 6.45
CA ASP A 174 5.61 -0.13 7.59
C ASP A 174 6.54 1.07 7.37
N ASP A 175 5.96 2.24 7.17
CA ASP A 175 6.68 3.45 6.75
C ASP A 175 7.87 3.79 7.66
N PRO A 176 7.75 3.85 9.01
CA PRO A 176 8.89 4.11 9.89
C PRO A 176 9.94 3.00 9.92
N MET A 177 9.64 1.79 9.46
CA MET A 177 10.60 0.69 9.41
C MET A 177 11.38 0.62 8.10
N THR A 178 11.15 1.53 7.16
CA THR A 178 11.78 1.48 5.83
C THR A 178 13.29 1.60 5.92
N LEU A 179 13.82 2.67 6.51
CA LEU A 179 15.27 2.86 6.61
C LEU A 179 15.98 1.73 7.42
N PRO A 180 15.46 1.26 8.56
CA PRO A 180 15.98 0.05 9.22
C PRO A 180 16.01 -1.18 8.30
N LEU A 181 14.96 -1.42 7.49
CA LEU A 181 14.92 -2.57 6.60
C LEU A 181 15.92 -2.44 5.43
N LEU A 182 16.09 -1.24 4.88
CA LEU A 182 17.12 -0.98 3.86
C LEU A 182 18.51 -1.34 4.36
N SER A 183 18.82 -1.08 5.64
CA SER A 183 20.15 -1.35 6.23
C SER A 183 20.49 -2.84 6.30
N VAL A 184 19.54 -3.74 6.15
CA VAL A 184 19.74 -5.20 6.15
C VAL A 184 19.45 -5.85 4.79
N GLY A 185 19.24 -5.05 3.72
CA GLY A 185 19.06 -5.54 2.36
C GLY A 185 17.63 -5.42 1.81
N GLY A 186 16.75 -4.72 2.48
CA GLY A 186 15.49 -4.27 1.87
C GLY A 186 15.75 -3.34 0.68
N ILE A 187 14.85 -3.33 -0.30
CA ILE A 187 15.06 -2.58 -1.56
C ILE A 187 14.10 -1.42 -1.77
N GLY A 188 13.09 -1.26 -0.90
CA GLY A 188 12.10 -0.20 -1.06
C GLY A 188 10.95 -0.31 -0.07
N ILE A 189 9.82 0.30 -0.43
CA ILE A 189 8.64 0.38 0.42
C ILE A 189 7.35 0.25 -0.41
N ILE A 190 6.32 -0.35 0.19
CA ILE A 190 4.93 -0.27 -0.25
C ILE A 190 4.18 0.55 0.80
N SER A 191 4.18 1.84 0.61
CA SER A 191 3.91 2.89 1.58
C SER A 191 2.43 3.26 1.71
N VAL A 192 2.06 3.78 2.86
CA VAL A 192 0.86 4.59 3.09
C VAL A 192 1.21 6.08 2.99
N THR A 193 2.32 6.51 3.58
CA THR A 193 2.68 7.93 3.66
C THR A 193 3.16 8.50 2.34
N ALA A 194 3.45 7.66 1.34
CA ALA A 194 3.71 8.09 -0.03
C ALA A 194 2.56 8.89 -0.65
N HIS A 195 1.33 8.75 -0.17
CA HIS A 195 0.22 9.60 -0.58
C HIS A 195 0.45 11.09 -0.30
N VAL A 196 1.34 11.42 0.64
CA VAL A 196 1.57 12.79 1.13
C VAL A 196 3.02 13.24 0.96
N VAL A 197 3.98 12.34 1.13
CA VAL A 197 5.42 12.67 1.16
C VAL A 197 6.26 11.81 0.21
N GLY A 198 5.67 11.30 -0.87
CA GLY A 198 6.33 10.44 -1.85
C GLY A 198 7.70 10.93 -2.31
N PRO A 199 7.88 12.21 -2.72
CA PRO A 199 9.19 12.72 -3.13
C PRO A 199 10.27 12.66 -2.03
N ARG A 200 9.89 12.76 -0.75
CA ARG A 200 10.85 12.61 0.35
C ARG A 200 11.21 11.15 0.62
N ILE A 201 10.26 10.23 0.37
CA ILE A 201 10.53 8.79 0.41
C ILE A 201 11.52 8.45 -0.69
N SER A 202 11.30 8.89 -1.92
CA SER A 202 12.24 8.68 -3.03
C SER A 202 13.63 9.24 -2.69
N ALA A 203 13.70 10.48 -2.19
CA ALA A 203 14.98 11.09 -1.79
C ALA A 203 15.69 10.31 -0.66
N MET A 204 14.95 9.71 0.28
CA MET A 204 15.52 8.84 1.30
C MET A 204 16.10 7.56 0.69
N LEU A 205 15.39 6.94 -0.24
CA LEU A 205 15.83 5.73 -0.93
C LEU A 205 17.08 5.99 -1.78
N ASP A 206 17.07 7.09 -2.55
CA ASP A 206 18.19 7.52 -3.39
C ASP A 206 19.44 7.79 -2.54
N ALA A 207 19.29 8.60 -1.47
CA ALA A 207 20.41 8.91 -0.57
C ALA A 207 20.98 7.66 0.09
N PHE A 208 20.14 6.68 0.45
CA PHE A 208 20.61 5.42 1.00
C PHE A 208 21.38 4.59 -0.05
N ALA A 209 20.86 4.49 -1.28
CA ALA A 209 21.48 3.77 -2.38
C ALA A 209 22.85 4.38 -2.76
N ASP A 210 22.99 5.71 -2.67
CA ASP A 210 24.24 6.46 -2.90
C ASP A 210 25.22 6.36 -1.72
N GLY A 211 24.87 5.68 -0.63
CA GLY A 211 25.69 5.54 0.57
C GLY A 211 25.65 6.77 1.50
N ASN A 212 24.82 7.77 1.22
CA ASN A 212 24.65 8.96 2.03
C ASN A 212 23.69 8.72 3.21
N ASN A 213 24.12 7.88 4.14
CA ASN A 213 23.28 7.48 5.28
C ASN A 213 22.86 8.66 6.19
N ALA A 214 23.63 9.76 6.21
CA ALA A 214 23.29 10.93 7.00
C ALA A 214 22.06 11.65 6.42
N GLU A 215 21.99 11.82 5.11
CA GLU A 215 20.88 12.41 4.40
C GLU A 215 19.65 11.48 4.42
N ALA A 216 19.83 10.19 4.16
CA ALA A 216 18.74 9.21 4.26
C ALA A 216 18.08 9.26 5.64
N ARG A 217 18.89 9.33 6.73
CA ARG A 217 18.38 9.49 8.09
C ARG A 217 17.65 10.82 8.30
N GLN A 218 18.13 11.91 7.70
CA GLN A 218 17.48 13.23 7.81
C GLN A 218 16.09 13.18 7.16
N HIS A 219 15.96 12.61 5.96
CA HIS A 219 14.67 12.41 5.30
C HIS A 219 13.75 11.54 6.16
N HIS A 220 14.23 10.39 6.64
CA HIS A 220 13.47 9.50 7.51
C HIS A 220 12.89 10.24 8.73
N LEU A 221 13.76 10.95 9.49
CA LEU A 221 13.32 11.66 10.69
C LEU A 221 12.35 12.80 10.39
N SER A 222 12.49 13.48 9.26
CA SER A 222 11.59 14.56 8.84
C SER A 222 10.17 14.09 8.50
N MET A 223 10.00 12.80 8.16
CA MET A 223 8.69 12.22 7.84
C MET A 223 7.96 11.63 9.05
N LEU A 224 8.62 11.48 10.21
CA LEU A 224 8.00 10.87 11.39
C LEU A 224 6.66 11.50 11.81
N PRO A 225 6.47 12.83 11.81
CA PRO A 225 5.17 13.42 12.14
C PRO A 225 4.06 12.96 11.17
N VAL A 226 4.34 12.88 9.87
CA VAL A 226 3.39 12.38 8.86
C VAL A 226 3.07 10.91 9.09
N ASN A 227 4.10 10.09 9.37
CA ASN A 227 3.93 8.68 9.67
C ASN A 227 3.01 8.50 10.90
N VAL A 228 3.26 9.26 11.98
CA VAL A 228 2.41 9.22 13.18
C VAL A 228 0.97 9.65 12.84
N GLY A 229 0.80 10.75 12.12
CA GLY A 229 -0.52 11.30 11.78
C GLY A 229 -1.38 10.31 10.99
N LEU A 230 -0.82 9.68 9.96
CA LEU A 230 -1.55 8.75 9.10
C LEU A 230 -1.86 7.39 9.76
N PHE A 231 -1.24 7.10 10.90
CA PHE A 231 -1.48 5.84 11.63
C PHE A 231 -2.12 6.04 13.03
N ARG A 232 -2.58 7.27 13.37
CA ARG A 232 -3.29 7.53 14.64
C ARG A 232 -4.59 6.74 14.77
N ASN A 233 -5.25 6.45 13.65
CA ASN A 233 -6.40 5.58 13.52
C ASN A 233 -6.14 4.61 12.37
N GLN A 234 -7.16 3.95 11.85
CA GLN A 234 -7.02 3.09 10.67
C GLN A 234 -6.43 3.90 9.50
N ALA A 235 -5.38 3.37 8.87
CA ALA A 235 -4.67 4.07 7.81
C ALA A 235 -5.59 4.52 6.65
N ALA A 236 -6.60 3.71 6.29
CA ALA A 236 -7.60 4.09 5.28
C ALA A 236 -8.33 5.38 5.67
N VAL A 237 -8.74 5.52 6.95
CA VAL A 237 -9.47 6.69 7.46
C VAL A 237 -8.59 7.93 7.42
N MET A 238 -7.38 7.82 7.98
CA MET A 238 -6.48 8.98 8.10
C MET A 238 -5.89 9.41 6.74
N THR A 239 -5.58 8.46 5.85
CA THR A 239 -5.11 8.77 4.50
C THR A 239 -6.18 9.50 3.69
N LYS A 240 -7.43 9.05 3.73
CA LYS A 240 -8.54 9.74 3.05
C LYS A 240 -8.77 11.13 3.62
N ALA A 241 -8.70 11.31 4.95
CA ALA A 241 -8.77 12.62 5.57
C ALA A 241 -7.59 13.52 5.13
N ALA A 242 -6.38 12.98 4.97
CA ALA A 242 -5.25 13.73 4.45
C ALA A 242 -5.43 14.15 2.99
N MET A 243 -5.97 13.25 2.15
CA MET A 243 -6.30 13.58 0.75
C MET A 243 -7.33 14.71 0.68
N ASP A 244 -8.39 14.67 1.47
CA ASP A 244 -9.36 15.76 1.57
C ASP A 244 -8.71 17.08 1.99
N LEU A 245 -7.83 17.06 3.00
CA LEU A 245 -7.11 18.25 3.46
C LEU A 245 -6.19 18.84 2.38
N LEU A 246 -5.69 17.99 1.47
CA LEU A 246 -4.89 18.40 0.32
C LEU A 246 -5.73 18.80 -0.91
N GLY A 247 -7.05 18.73 -0.83
CA GLY A 247 -7.95 19.03 -1.95
C GLY A 247 -8.00 17.92 -3.02
N LEU A 248 -7.59 16.71 -2.66
CA LEU A 248 -7.57 15.52 -3.52
C LEU A 248 -8.76 14.60 -3.24
N PRO A 249 -9.10 13.68 -4.17
CA PRO A 249 -10.21 12.75 -3.98
C PRO A 249 -9.99 11.75 -2.83
N GLY A 250 -10.21 12.16 -1.58
CA GLY A 250 -10.16 11.27 -0.42
C GLY A 250 -11.44 10.43 -0.29
N GLY A 251 -12.55 11.10 -0.33
CA GLY A 251 -13.90 10.52 -0.19
C GLY A 251 -14.18 9.92 1.18
N GLY A 252 -15.32 9.26 1.32
CA GLY A 252 -15.72 8.59 2.54
C GLY A 252 -15.10 7.19 2.70
N VAL A 253 -15.38 6.55 3.83
CA VAL A 253 -15.09 5.14 4.10
C VAL A 253 -16.37 4.34 4.22
N ARG A 254 -16.32 3.03 3.94
CA ARG A 254 -17.44 2.11 4.18
C ARG A 254 -17.41 1.53 5.59
N GLY A 255 -18.57 1.25 6.14
CA GLY A 255 -18.65 0.51 7.38
C GLY A 255 -17.90 -0.85 7.31
N PRO A 256 -17.29 -1.27 8.42
CA PRO A 256 -17.44 -0.77 9.78
C PRO A 256 -16.58 0.46 10.14
N LEU A 257 -15.80 1.01 9.19
CA LEU A 257 -15.02 2.21 9.43
C LEU A 257 -15.94 3.44 9.48
N LEU A 258 -15.55 4.44 10.25
CA LEU A 258 -16.18 5.75 10.31
C LEU A 258 -15.21 6.81 9.77
N PRO A 259 -15.67 7.87 9.12
CA PRO A 259 -14.82 8.99 8.73
C PRO A 259 -14.08 9.59 9.93
N ALA A 260 -12.89 10.15 9.68
CA ALA A 260 -12.15 10.87 10.71
C ALA A 260 -13.03 11.99 11.32
N SER A 261 -13.09 12.03 12.65
CA SER A 261 -13.75 13.09 13.41
C SER A 261 -13.04 14.44 13.21
N GLU A 262 -13.71 15.54 13.55
CA GLU A 262 -13.09 16.87 13.49
C GLU A 262 -11.83 16.97 14.36
N ALA A 263 -11.83 16.35 15.55
CA ALA A 263 -10.68 16.30 16.43
C ALA A 263 -9.50 15.54 15.79
N GLU A 264 -9.76 14.39 15.15
CA GLU A 264 -8.74 13.63 14.43
C GLU A 264 -8.20 14.40 13.22
N ARG A 265 -9.07 15.08 12.46
CA ARG A 265 -8.67 15.92 11.33
C ARG A 265 -7.83 17.11 11.79
N SER A 266 -8.16 17.75 12.91
CA SER A 266 -7.36 18.82 13.50
C SER A 266 -5.98 18.34 13.90
N THR A 267 -5.90 17.23 14.62
CA THR A 267 -4.61 16.63 15.01
C THR A 267 -3.79 16.20 13.80
N LEU A 268 -4.43 15.63 12.77
CA LEU A 268 -3.76 15.28 11.52
C LEU A 268 -3.19 16.51 10.81
N THR A 269 -3.93 17.63 10.81
CA THR A 269 -3.45 18.91 10.26
C THR A 269 -2.16 19.38 10.94
N ASP A 270 -2.11 19.25 12.27
CA ASP A 270 -0.91 19.59 13.05
C ASP A 270 0.26 18.65 12.71
N ASP A 271 0.02 17.35 12.62
CA ASP A 271 1.04 16.36 12.25
C ASP A 271 1.59 16.59 10.82
N LEU A 272 0.71 16.84 9.85
CA LEU A 272 1.10 17.14 8.47
C LEU A 272 1.94 18.43 8.41
N THR A 273 1.51 19.48 9.12
CA THR A 273 2.23 20.75 9.20
C THR A 273 3.60 20.58 9.87
N ALA A 274 3.66 19.84 10.99
CA ALA A 274 4.93 19.53 11.67
C ALA A 274 5.87 18.70 10.77
N GLY A 275 5.31 17.84 9.90
CA GLY A 275 6.05 17.15 8.87
C GLY A 275 6.38 18.00 7.64
N GLY A 276 6.09 19.31 7.65
CA GLY A 276 6.41 20.23 6.56
C GLY A 276 5.56 20.04 5.31
N VAL A 277 4.36 19.46 5.44
CA VAL A 277 3.39 19.34 4.35
C VAL A 277 2.65 20.66 4.23
N LYS A 278 2.62 21.23 3.03
CA LYS A 278 1.88 22.45 2.73
C LYS A 278 0.42 22.10 2.43
N LEU A 279 -0.49 22.53 3.28
CA LEU A 279 -1.91 22.41 3.05
C LEU A 279 -2.44 23.65 2.29
N PRO A 280 -3.38 23.47 1.33
CA PRO A 280 -4.01 24.61 0.67
C PRO A 280 -4.76 25.50 1.67
N ALA A 281 -4.84 26.80 1.38
CA ALA A 281 -5.59 27.71 2.24
C ALA A 281 -7.08 27.34 2.29
N ALA A 282 -7.72 27.56 3.44
CA ALA A 282 -9.15 27.28 3.60
C ALA A 282 -9.97 28.06 2.56
N GLY A 283 -10.50 27.36 1.56
CA GLY A 283 -11.26 27.94 0.44
C GLY A 283 -10.70 27.65 -0.95
N GLU A 284 -9.41 27.33 -1.11
CA GLU A 284 -8.81 26.97 -2.39
C GLU A 284 -9.07 25.50 -2.77
N ALA A 285 -9.22 24.63 -1.80
CA ALA A 285 -9.44 23.19 -1.98
C ALA A 285 -10.77 22.84 -2.71
N ARG A 286 -11.75 23.76 -2.76
CA ARG A 286 -13.03 23.54 -3.45
C ARG A 286 -13.04 23.94 -4.93
N ALA A 287 -12.08 24.74 -5.40
CA ALA A 287 -12.09 25.28 -6.76
C ALA A 287 -11.57 24.29 -7.81
N THR A 288 -10.71 23.36 -7.43
CA THR A 288 -10.09 22.42 -8.39
C THR A 288 -11.02 21.28 -8.79
N SER A 289 -12.03 20.94 -7.98
CA SER A 289 -12.99 19.86 -8.28
C SER A 289 -14.14 20.29 -9.21
N MET A 290 -14.32 21.60 -9.49
CA MET A 290 -15.43 22.12 -10.31
C MET A 290 -15.05 22.57 -11.72
N ASN A 291 -13.77 22.65 -12.08
CA ASN A 291 -13.33 23.14 -13.39
C ASN A 291 -13.05 22.03 -14.42
N GLY A 292 -13.38 20.76 -14.11
CA GLY A 292 -13.24 19.63 -15.05
C GLY A 292 -14.49 19.30 -15.88
N ALA A 293 -15.55 20.09 -15.80
CA ALA A 293 -16.78 19.85 -16.54
C ALA A 293 -17.16 21.05 -17.43
N THR A 294 -16.35 21.32 -18.47
CA THR A 294 -16.84 22.02 -19.68
C THR A 294 -15.82 21.77 -20.80
N LEU A 295 -16.14 20.85 -21.66
CA LEU A 295 -16.13 20.76 -23.12
C LEU A 295 -16.13 19.30 -23.55
#